data_ad5eae0a06e2cfb36cdeaaf8e9770ac2
#
_entry.id   ad5eae0a06e2cfb36cdeaaf8e9770ac2
#
_cell.length_a   1.000
_cell.length_b   1.000
_cell.length_c   1.000
_cell.angle_alpha   90.00
_cell.angle_beta   90.00
_cell.angle_gamma   90.00
#
_symmetry.space_group_name_H-M   'P 1'
#
loop_
_entity.id
_entity.type
_entity.pdbx_description
1 polymer ?
#
loop_
_entity_poly.entity_id
_entity_poly.type
_entity_poly.pdbx_seq_one_letter_code
_entity_poly.pdbx_strand_id
1 'polypeptide(L)'
;LSRLKLKFTIGAMLLAPILLLMYGASLLEKWIGLSHETNFLIQFLLATPVQFWAGWQFYVGFWKATKHKTSDMNTLIAVGTSAAYLYSLIVTFGPHLIMVKGLTMMVYFDTSAAIIVLILLGRFLEARAKGRTSEAIKKLIGLQPKTARVLRDGNEVDIPVEEVILGDLVIVRPGEKIPVDGVIQEGYSSVD
;
A
#
# COMPACT_ATOMS: atom_id res chain seq x y z
N LEU A 1 -2.62 3.48 5.12
CA LEU A 1 -1.28 2.91 5.31
C LEU A 1 -1.28 1.78 6.35
N SER A 2 -1.95 1.94 7.50
CA SER A 2 -1.99 0.95 8.59
C SER A 2 -2.56 -0.41 8.16
N ARG A 3 -3.68 -0.43 7.44
CA ARG A 3 -4.30 -1.67 6.92
C ARG A 3 -3.40 -2.41 5.92
N LEU A 4 -2.68 -1.67 5.07
CA LEU A 4 -1.77 -2.27 4.09
C LEU A 4 -0.55 -2.87 4.78
N LYS A 5 0.02 -2.14 5.77
CA LYS A 5 1.11 -2.64 6.62
C LYS A 5 0.69 -3.91 7.36
N LEU A 6 -0.50 -3.93 7.95
CA LEU A 6 -1.01 -5.11 8.67
C LEU A 6 -1.12 -6.33 7.76
N LYS A 7 -1.74 -6.18 6.57
CA LYS A 7 -1.89 -7.26 5.60
C LYS A 7 -0.54 -7.80 5.12
N PHE A 8 0.40 -6.89 4.84
CA PHE A 8 1.76 -7.28 4.46
C PHE A 8 2.47 -8.05 5.60
N THR A 9 2.45 -7.51 6.83
CA THR A 9 3.16 -8.14 7.96
C THR A 9 2.60 -9.53 8.28
N ILE A 10 1.28 -9.68 8.35
CA ILE A 10 0.64 -10.98 8.59
C ILE A 10 0.90 -11.92 7.40
N GLY A 11 0.78 -11.43 6.16
CA GLY A 11 1.08 -12.23 4.98
C GLY A 11 2.53 -12.73 4.96
N ALA A 12 3.49 -11.89 5.31
CA ALA A 12 4.91 -12.25 5.40
C ALA A 12 5.18 -13.27 6.52
N MET A 13 4.51 -13.11 7.68
CA MET A 13 4.59 -14.07 8.78
C MET A 13 4.06 -15.47 8.40
N LEU A 14 3.00 -15.52 7.60
CA LEU A 14 2.43 -16.78 7.11
C LEU A 14 3.24 -17.37 5.94
N LEU A 15 3.83 -16.53 5.11
CA LEU A 15 4.66 -16.97 3.99
C LEU A 15 5.96 -17.65 4.46
N ALA A 16 6.60 -17.14 5.51
CA ALA A 16 7.86 -17.70 5.99
C ALA A 16 7.78 -19.20 6.32
N PRO A 17 6.83 -19.71 7.11
CA PRO A 17 6.68 -21.14 7.33
C PRO A 17 6.27 -21.91 6.07
N ILE A 18 5.51 -21.34 5.14
CA ILE A 18 5.18 -21.99 3.86
C ILE A 18 6.46 -22.28 3.07
N LEU A 19 7.35 -21.29 2.96
CA LEU A 19 8.64 -21.44 2.29
C LEU A 19 9.54 -22.47 2.98
N LEU A 20 9.55 -22.49 4.32
CA LEU A 20 10.28 -23.50 5.09
C LEU A 20 9.75 -24.93 4.84
N LEU A 21 8.42 -25.08 4.75
CA LEU A 21 7.78 -26.35 4.45
C LEU A 21 8.03 -26.81 3.01
N MET A 22 8.14 -25.89 2.06
CA MET A 22 8.41 -26.21 0.66
C MET A 22 9.88 -26.59 0.44
N TYR A 23 10.81 -25.72 0.84
CA TYR A 23 12.24 -25.90 0.59
C TYR A 23 12.95 -26.76 1.65
N GLY A 24 12.40 -26.84 2.86
CA GLY A 24 12.88 -27.66 3.97
C GLY A 24 12.22 -29.04 4.08
N ALA A 25 11.35 -29.41 3.15
CA ALA A 25 10.54 -30.63 3.21
C ALA A 25 11.39 -31.88 3.51
N SER A 26 12.51 -32.07 2.82
CA SER A 26 13.41 -33.23 2.99
C SER A 26 14.07 -33.29 4.38
N LEU A 27 14.37 -32.15 4.97
CA LEU A 27 14.93 -32.07 6.32
C LEU A 27 13.85 -32.34 7.37
N LEU A 28 12.63 -31.76 7.18
CA LEU A 28 11.52 -31.96 8.09
C LEU A 28 10.99 -33.41 8.08
N GLU A 29 10.94 -34.04 6.93
CA GLU A 29 10.63 -35.46 6.81
C GLU A 29 11.62 -36.34 7.61
N LYS A 30 12.93 -36.04 7.49
CA LYS A 30 13.99 -36.79 8.19
C LYS A 30 14.02 -36.56 9.71
N TRP A 31 13.67 -35.31 10.17
CA TRP A 31 13.80 -34.94 11.58
C TRP A 31 12.52 -35.12 12.38
N ILE A 32 11.35 -34.91 11.77
CA ILE A 32 10.05 -34.86 12.44
C ILE A 32 9.11 -35.96 11.92
N GLY A 33 9.50 -36.68 10.84
CA GLY A 33 8.63 -37.68 10.22
C GLY A 33 7.40 -37.12 9.54
N LEU A 34 7.48 -35.88 9.04
CA LEU A 34 6.34 -35.20 8.44
C LEU A 34 6.01 -35.83 7.08
N SER A 35 4.82 -36.43 6.94
CA SER A 35 4.38 -36.98 5.66
C SER A 35 4.12 -35.90 4.62
N HIS A 36 4.27 -36.21 3.34
CA HIS A 36 3.98 -35.29 2.24
C HIS A 36 2.54 -34.73 2.30
N GLU A 37 1.56 -35.56 2.64
CA GLU A 37 0.17 -35.16 2.78
C GLU A 37 -0.03 -34.13 3.90
N THR A 38 0.57 -34.38 5.06
CA THR A 38 0.52 -33.43 6.20
C THR A 38 1.19 -32.11 5.85
N ASN A 39 2.32 -32.14 5.14
CA ASN A 39 3.01 -30.94 4.66
C ASN A 39 2.11 -30.11 3.75
N PHE A 40 1.45 -30.73 2.77
CA PHE A 40 0.53 -30.05 1.86
C PHE A 40 -0.70 -29.43 2.58
N LEU A 41 -1.24 -30.16 3.57
CA LEU A 41 -2.34 -29.65 4.40
C LEU A 41 -1.94 -28.42 5.21
N ILE A 42 -0.75 -28.41 5.81
CA ILE A 42 -0.25 -27.24 6.56
C ILE A 42 -0.04 -26.05 5.62
N GLN A 43 0.57 -26.27 4.45
CA GLN A 43 0.74 -25.22 3.45
C GLN A 43 -0.61 -24.65 3.00
N PHE A 44 -1.61 -25.51 2.76
CA PHE A 44 -2.97 -25.10 2.43
C PHE A 44 -3.58 -24.19 3.52
N LEU A 45 -3.51 -24.61 4.80
CA LEU A 45 -4.05 -23.84 5.93
C LEU A 45 -3.39 -22.47 6.08
N LEU A 46 -2.07 -22.40 5.86
CA LEU A 46 -1.32 -21.15 5.95
C LEU A 46 -1.53 -20.24 4.73
N ALA A 47 -1.65 -20.81 3.53
CA ALA A 47 -1.83 -20.05 2.31
C ALA A 47 -3.27 -19.50 2.16
N THR A 48 -4.28 -20.19 2.69
CA THR A 48 -5.69 -19.77 2.59
C THR A 48 -5.95 -18.35 3.10
N PRO A 49 -5.52 -17.95 4.31
CA PRO A 49 -5.70 -16.58 4.77
C PRO A 49 -4.88 -15.57 3.95
N VAL A 50 -3.73 -15.95 3.42
CA VAL A 50 -2.96 -15.07 2.52
C VAL A 50 -3.75 -14.85 1.22
N GLN A 51 -4.29 -15.92 0.64
CA GLN A 51 -5.03 -15.87 -0.63
C GLN A 51 -6.30 -15.02 -0.51
N PHE A 52 -7.15 -15.30 0.47
CA PHE A 52 -8.50 -14.74 0.53
C PHE A 52 -8.64 -13.52 1.43
N TRP A 53 -7.84 -13.37 2.49
CA TRP A 53 -7.91 -12.19 3.34
C TRP A 53 -6.89 -11.11 2.94
N ALA A 54 -5.61 -11.46 2.83
CA ALA A 54 -4.60 -10.48 2.42
C ALA A 54 -4.79 -10.09 0.95
N GLY A 55 -5.07 -11.07 0.06
CA GLY A 55 -5.29 -10.92 -1.36
C GLY A 55 -6.67 -10.37 -1.76
N TRP A 56 -7.62 -10.20 -0.84
CA TRP A 56 -9.00 -9.80 -1.14
C TRP A 56 -9.14 -8.58 -2.05
N GLN A 57 -8.26 -7.60 -1.88
CA GLN A 57 -8.27 -6.39 -2.71
C GLN A 57 -8.06 -6.66 -4.20
N PHE A 58 -7.33 -7.72 -4.56
CA PHE A 58 -7.11 -8.10 -5.96
C PHE A 58 -8.37 -8.70 -6.56
N TYR A 59 -9.12 -9.49 -5.79
CA TYR A 59 -10.42 -10.01 -6.24
C TYR A 59 -11.46 -8.91 -6.44
N VAL A 60 -11.49 -7.92 -5.54
CA VAL A 60 -12.37 -6.75 -5.71
C VAL A 60 -11.97 -5.94 -6.95
N GLY A 61 -10.66 -5.76 -7.19
CA GLY A 61 -10.15 -5.10 -8.39
C GLY A 61 -10.51 -5.87 -9.67
N PHE A 62 -10.26 -7.17 -9.68
CA PHE A 62 -10.65 -8.08 -10.76
C PHE A 62 -12.14 -7.98 -11.10
N TRP A 63 -13.01 -8.07 -10.10
CA TRP A 63 -14.46 -7.97 -10.31
C TRP A 63 -14.87 -6.65 -10.95
N LYS A 64 -14.31 -5.54 -10.47
CA LYS A 64 -14.56 -4.20 -11.03
C LYS A 64 -14.09 -4.10 -12.48
N ALA A 65 -12.87 -4.54 -12.77
CA ALA A 65 -12.30 -4.51 -14.12
C ALA A 65 -13.16 -5.35 -15.10
N THR A 66 -13.52 -6.56 -14.69
CA THR A 66 -14.35 -7.47 -15.51
C THR A 66 -15.73 -6.89 -15.80
N LYS A 67 -16.36 -6.23 -14.81
CA LYS A 67 -17.65 -5.55 -14.99
C LYS A 67 -17.58 -4.45 -16.06
N HIS A 68 -16.44 -3.79 -16.19
CA HIS A 68 -16.20 -2.77 -17.21
C HIS A 68 -15.57 -3.32 -18.50
N LYS A 69 -15.51 -4.66 -18.66
CA LYS A 69 -14.87 -5.35 -19.79
C LYS A 69 -13.43 -4.91 -20.03
N THR A 70 -12.73 -4.58 -18.96
CA THR A 70 -11.30 -4.23 -18.96
C THR A 70 -10.51 -5.22 -18.12
N SER A 71 -9.21 -5.23 -18.27
CA SER A 71 -8.30 -5.99 -17.41
C SER A 71 -7.21 -5.06 -16.88
N ASP A 72 -6.81 -5.29 -15.64
CA ASP A 72 -5.78 -4.54 -14.95
C ASP A 72 -4.80 -5.47 -14.24
N MET A 73 -3.82 -4.92 -13.56
CA MET A 73 -2.86 -5.69 -12.76
C MET A 73 -3.57 -6.56 -11.70
N ASN A 74 -4.70 -6.12 -11.13
CA ASN A 74 -5.43 -6.93 -10.14
C ASN A 74 -6.05 -8.16 -10.79
N THR A 75 -6.49 -8.07 -12.05
CA THR A 75 -6.99 -9.19 -12.85
C THR A 75 -5.93 -10.27 -13.01
N LEU A 76 -4.72 -9.87 -13.42
CA LEU A 76 -3.61 -10.80 -13.60
C LEU A 76 -3.23 -11.50 -12.30
N ILE A 77 -3.14 -10.74 -11.20
CA ILE A 77 -2.82 -11.28 -9.87
C ILE A 77 -3.91 -12.24 -9.41
N ALA A 78 -5.18 -11.84 -9.46
CA ALA A 78 -6.29 -12.65 -8.99
C ALA A 78 -6.40 -13.96 -9.78
N VAL A 79 -6.29 -13.93 -11.11
CA VAL A 79 -6.37 -15.13 -11.96
C VAL A 79 -5.13 -16.02 -11.75
N GLY A 80 -3.92 -15.46 -11.81
CA GLY A 80 -2.68 -16.23 -11.70
C GLY A 80 -2.53 -16.90 -10.33
N THR A 81 -2.76 -16.17 -9.23
CA THR A 81 -2.68 -16.75 -7.89
C THR A 81 -3.78 -17.74 -7.61
N SER A 82 -5.00 -17.51 -8.14
CA SER A 82 -6.10 -18.48 -8.02
C SER A 82 -5.82 -19.76 -8.80
N ALA A 83 -5.22 -19.70 -9.99
CA ALA A 83 -4.84 -20.87 -10.76
C ALA A 83 -3.81 -21.72 -10.00
N ALA A 84 -2.77 -21.11 -9.45
CA ALA A 84 -1.75 -21.80 -8.62
C ALA A 84 -2.38 -22.41 -7.36
N TYR A 85 -3.24 -21.68 -6.67
CA TYR A 85 -3.92 -22.13 -5.47
C TYR A 85 -4.89 -23.29 -5.75
N LEU A 86 -5.74 -23.17 -6.78
CA LEU A 86 -6.69 -24.22 -7.16
C LEU A 86 -6.00 -25.51 -7.63
N TYR A 87 -4.94 -25.38 -8.42
CA TYR A 87 -4.12 -26.52 -8.80
C TYR A 87 -3.59 -27.24 -7.56
N SER A 88 -2.99 -26.49 -6.63
CA SER A 88 -2.44 -27.06 -5.38
C SER A 88 -3.53 -27.70 -4.51
N LEU A 89 -4.74 -27.14 -4.51
CA LEU A 89 -5.88 -27.70 -3.81
C LEU A 89 -6.27 -29.06 -4.41
N ILE A 90 -6.30 -29.19 -5.74
CA ILE A 90 -6.63 -30.44 -6.41
C ILE A 90 -5.52 -31.49 -6.13
N VAL A 91 -4.24 -31.11 -6.16
CA VAL A 91 -3.13 -32.00 -5.82
C VAL A 91 -3.23 -32.50 -4.38
N THR A 92 -3.66 -31.63 -3.45
CA THR A 92 -3.75 -31.96 -2.01
C THR A 92 -4.95 -32.87 -1.70
N PHE A 93 -6.12 -32.61 -2.26
CA PHE A 93 -7.37 -33.30 -1.88
C PHE A 93 -7.87 -34.33 -2.91
N GLY A 94 -7.43 -34.22 -4.16
CA GLY A 94 -7.85 -35.11 -5.23
C GLY A 94 -6.71 -35.53 -6.16
N PRO A 95 -5.59 -36.07 -5.60
CA PRO A 95 -4.41 -36.40 -6.41
C PRO A 95 -4.72 -37.34 -7.57
N HIS A 96 -5.68 -38.24 -7.38
CA HIS A 96 -6.14 -39.19 -8.41
C HIS A 96 -6.74 -38.53 -9.67
N LEU A 97 -7.20 -37.26 -9.58
CA LEU A 97 -7.75 -36.52 -10.72
C LEU A 97 -6.66 -36.04 -11.69
N ILE A 98 -5.42 -35.90 -11.21
CA ILE A 98 -4.30 -35.36 -12.00
C ILE A 98 -3.18 -36.40 -12.16
N MET A 99 -3.34 -37.62 -11.62
CA MET A 99 -2.31 -38.66 -11.67
C MET A 99 -1.93 -39.00 -13.11
N VAL A 100 -0.85 -38.41 -13.61
CA VAL A 100 -0.16 -38.85 -14.82
C VAL A 100 1.04 -39.69 -14.38
N LYS A 101 1.12 -40.92 -14.88
CA LYS A 101 2.24 -41.81 -14.55
C LYS A 101 3.59 -41.13 -14.83
N GLY A 102 4.44 -41.01 -13.81
CA GLY A 102 5.80 -40.50 -13.94
C GLY A 102 5.98 -39.01 -13.64
N LEU A 103 4.95 -38.28 -13.23
CA LEU A 103 5.07 -36.86 -12.80
C LEU A 103 5.07 -36.77 -11.28
N THR A 104 6.07 -36.08 -10.73
CA THR A 104 6.11 -35.72 -9.31
C THR A 104 5.05 -34.62 -9.06
N MET A 105 4.12 -34.88 -8.16
CA MET A 105 3.10 -33.87 -7.80
C MET A 105 3.71 -32.83 -6.90
N MET A 106 3.67 -31.58 -7.33
CA MET A 106 4.12 -30.43 -6.57
C MET A 106 2.95 -29.49 -6.32
N VAL A 107 2.95 -28.85 -5.16
CA VAL A 107 1.99 -27.78 -4.82
C VAL A 107 2.65 -26.43 -5.03
N TYR A 108 1.85 -25.39 -5.31
CA TYR A 108 2.26 -24.01 -5.58
C TYR A 108 1.60 -23.04 -4.60
N PHE A 109 1.32 -23.47 -3.36
CA PHE A 109 0.79 -22.60 -2.33
C PHE A 109 1.77 -21.48 -1.96
N ASP A 110 3.07 -21.81 -1.93
CA ASP A 110 4.18 -20.88 -1.72
C ASP A 110 4.20 -19.78 -2.80
N THR A 111 4.12 -20.19 -4.06
CA THR A 111 4.12 -19.27 -5.20
C THR A 111 2.93 -18.30 -5.17
N SER A 112 1.73 -18.85 -4.92
CA SER A 112 0.51 -18.03 -4.79
C SER A 112 0.64 -17.02 -3.65
N ALA A 113 1.06 -17.47 -2.46
CA ALA A 113 1.25 -16.61 -1.29
C ALA A 113 2.37 -15.58 -1.50
N ALA A 114 3.51 -15.99 -2.09
CA ALA A 114 4.63 -15.10 -2.36
C ALA A 114 4.28 -13.96 -3.31
N ILE A 115 3.56 -14.23 -4.39
CA ILE A 115 3.09 -13.21 -5.33
C ILE A 115 2.25 -12.16 -4.59
N ILE A 116 1.25 -12.58 -3.79
CA ILE A 116 0.39 -11.67 -3.04
C ILE A 116 1.22 -10.83 -2.06
N VAL A 117 2.10 -11.43 -1.27
CA VAL A 117 2.90 -10.74 -0.25
C VAL A 117 3.87 -9.74 -0.89
N LEU A 118 4.55 -10.13 -1.99
CA LEU A 118 5.48 -9.23 -2.70
C LEU A 118 4.76 -8.02 -3.31
N ILE A 119 3.57 -8.23 -3.86
CA ILE A 119 2.78 -7.11 -4.41
C ILE A 119 2.25 -6.21 -3.29
N LEU A 120 1.86 -6.78 -2.14
CA LEU A 120 1.50 -5.99 -0.96
C LEU A 120 2.68 -5.16 -0.44
N LEU A 121 3.90 -5.72 -0.46
CA LEU A 121 5.13 -5.00 -0.14
C LEU A 121 5.33 -3.82 -1.09
N GLY A 122 5.25 -4.06 -2.40
CA GLY A 122 5.39 -3.02 -3.42
C GLY A 122 4.40 -1.87 -3.21
N ARG A 123 3.12 -2.19 -3.00
CA ARG A 123 2.07 -1.19 -2.69
C ARG A 123 2.32 -0.45 -1.38
N PHE A 124 2.83 -1.14 -0.36
CA PHE A 124 3.17 -0.50 0.91
C PHE A 124 4.32 0.50 0.74
N LEU A 125 5.38 0.13 0.02
CA LEU A 125 6.51 1.01 -0.27
C LEU A 125 6.10 2.22 -1.11
N GLU A 126 5.28 2.02 -2.14
CA GLU A 126 4.70 3.09 -2.96
C GLU A 126 3.88 4.08 -2.11
N ALA A 127 2.96 3.57 -1.29
CA ALA A 127 2.13 4.40 -0.42
C ALA A 127 2.96 5.18 0.61
N ARG A 128 4.05 4.59 1.10
CA ARG A 128 4.98 5.25 2.03
C ARG A 128 5.78 6.37 1.34
N ALA A 129 6.22 6.14 0.10
CA ALA A 129 6.94 7.15 -0.68
C ALA A 129 6.04 8.36 -0.99
N LYS A 130 4.82 8.11 -1.49
CA LYS A 130 3.82 9.17 -1.76
C LYS A 130 3.44 9.97 -0.50
N GLY A 131 3.33 9.31 0.65
CA GLY A 131 3.03 9.97 1.92
C GLY A 131 4.10 10.97 2.34
N ARG A 132 5.37 10.65 2.16
CA ARG A 132 6.49 11.56 2.48
C ARG A 132 6.49 12.83 1.62
N THR A 133 6.21 12.71 0.33
CA THR A 133 6.13 13.85 -0.58
C THR A 133 4.98 14.80 -0.20
N SER A 134 3.82 14.25 0.14
CA SER A 134 2.66 15.03 0.59
C SER A 134 2.92 15.77 1.91
N GLU A 135 3.69 15.19 2.82
CA GLU A 135 4.06 15.81 4.09
C GLU A 135 5.04 16.99 3.91
N ALA A 136 5.98 16.88 2.96
CA ALA A 136 6.88 17.96 2.60
C ALA A 136 6.11 19.15 2.00
N ILE A 137 5.16 18.90 1.10
CA ILE A 137 4.29 19.93 0.53
C ILE A 137 3.42 20.60 1.61
N LYS A 138 2.83 19.84 2.54
CA LYS A 138 2.06 20.39 3.66
C LYS A 138 2.89 21.30 4.57
N LYS A 139 4.15 20.96 4.79
CA LYS A 139 5.06 21.83 5.55
C LYS A 139 5.30 23.17 4.85
N LEU A 140 5.42 23.19 3.53
CA LEU A 140 5.55 24.42 2.75
C LEU A 140 4.29 25.28 2.79
N ILE A 141 3.11 24.66 2.63
CA ILE A 141 1.81 25.36 2.75
C ILE A 141 1.60 25.92 4.16
N GLY A 142 2.04 25.21 5.21
CA GLY A 142 1.97 25.66 6.60
C GLY A 142 2.90 26.86 6.92
N LEU A 143 3.76 27.27 5.99
CA LEU A 143 4.58 28.48 6.12
C LEU A 143 3.83 29.77 5.75
N GLN A 144 2.68 29.68 5.07
CA GLN A 144 1.86 30.85 4.78
C GLN A 144 1.27 31.45 6.07
N PRO A 145 1.34 32.78 6.27
CA PRO A 145 0.64 33.45 7.37
C PRO A 145 -0.87 33.22 7.23
N LYS A 146 -1.53 33.02 8.36
CA LYS A 146 -2.99 32.85 8.39
C LYS A 146 -3.74 34.19 8.53
N THR A 147 -3.02 35.22 8.98
CA THR A 147 -3.56 36.57 9.20
C THR A 147 -2.69 37.58 8.48
N ALA A 148 -3.31 38.67 8.06
CA ALA A 148 -2.67 39.86 7.52
C ALA A 148 -3.05 41.06 8.37
N ARG A 149 -2.10 41.93 8.63
CA ARG A 149 -2.35 43.20 9.29
C ARG A 149 -2.66 44.24 8.23
N VAL A 150 -3.88 44.78 8.24
CA VAL A 150 -4.33 45.78 7.28
C VAL A 150 -4.64 47.11 7.99
N LEU A 151 -4.42 48.20 7.28
CA LEU A 151 -4.81 49.54 7.74
C LEU A 151 -6.19 49.86 7.17
N ARG A 152 -7.23 49.87 8.04
CA ARG A 152 -8.61 50.28 7.68
C ARG A 152 -9.04 51.40 8.61
N ASP A 153 -9.56 52.45 8.04
CA ASP A 153 -10.05 53.67 8.76
C ASP A 153 -9.01 54.26 9.72
N GLY A 154 -7.72 54.19 9.33
CA GLY A 154 -6.61 54.71 10.14
C GLY A 154 -6.17 53.81 11.31
N ASN A 155 -6.76 52.61 11.46
CA ASN A 155 -6.41 51.64 12.50
C ASN A 155 -5.81 50.40 11.91
N GLU A 156 -4.80 49.84 12.57
CA GLU A 156 -4.24 48.52 12.24
C GLU A 156 -5.16 47.43 12.78
N VAL A 157 -5.59 46.52 11.90
CA VAL A 157 -6.45 45.39 12.25
C VAL A 157 -5.86 44.11 11.67
N ASP A 158 -5.76 43.05 12.49
CA ASP A 158 -5.37 41.72 12.04
C ASP A 158 -6.61 40.99 11.53
N ILE A 159 -6.62 40.65 10.24
CA ILE A 159 -7.70 39.88 9.59
C ILE A 159 -7.19 38.59 8.99
N PRO A 160 -8.06 37.57 8.80
CA PRO A 160 -7.71 36.40 8.01
C PRO A 160 -7.22 36.80 6.60
N VAL A 161 -6.19 36.08 6.09
CA VAL A 161 -5.64 36.38 4.74
C VAL A 161 -6.72 36.29 3.65
N GLU A 162 -7.73 35.45 3.85
CA GLU A 162 -8.85 35.23 2.93
C GLU A 162 -9.80 36.47 2.85
N GLU A 163 -9.74 37.37 3.84
CA GLU A 163 -10.55 38.60 3.90
C GLU A 163 -9.85 39.85 3.35
N VAL A 164 -8.59 39.68 2.91
CA VAL A 164 -7.82 40.78 2.28
C VAL A 164 -8.33 40.99 0.86
N ILE A 165 -8.70 42.21 0.54
CA ILE A 165 -9.22 42.60 -0.77
C ILE A 165 -8.23 43.49 -1.52
N LEU A 166 -8.42 43.59 -2.84
CA LEU A 166 -7.63 44.50 -3.70
C LEU A 166 -7.80 45.93 -3.24
N GLY A 167 -6.68 46.64 -2.98
CA GLY A 167 -6.64 48.00 -2.50
C GLY A 167 -6.43 48.11 -0.98
N ASP A 168 -6.44 47.02 -0.23
CA ASP A 168 -6.06 47.04 1.18
C ASP A 168 -4.57 47.39 1.33
N LEU A 169 -4.26 48.28 2.27
CA LEU A 169 -2.87 48.59 2.67
C LEU A 169 -2.42 47.60 3.76
N VAL A 170 -1.51 46.71 3.39
CA VAL A 170 -0.99 45.65 4.30
C VAL A 170 0.29 46.13 4.95
N ILE A 171 0.39 46.01 6.27
CA ILE A 171 1.56 46.38 7.05
C ILE A 171 2.35 45.14 7.36
N VAL A 172 3.62 45.09 6.95
CA VAL A 172 4.55 44.02 7.24
C VAL A 172 5.73 44.57 8.02
N ARG A 173 5.94 44.10 9.23
CA ARG A 173 7.03 44.50 10.11
C ARG A 173 8.28 43.64 9.88
N PRO A 174 9.48 44.15 10.26
CA PRO A 174 10.71 43.35 10.18
C PRO A 174 10.56 42.01 10.90
N GLY A 175 10.89 40.89 10.21
CA GLY A 175 10.73 39.52 10.71
C GLY A 175 9.35 38.89 10.52
N GLU A 176 8.36 39.65 10.06
CA GLU A 176 7.05 39.09 9.68
C GLU A 176 7.08 38.56 8.25
N LYS A 177 6.19 37.61 7.96
CA LYS A 177 6.01 37.07 6.61
C LYS A 177 5.06 37.93 5.81
N ILE A 178 5.33 38.10 4.53
CA ILE A 178 4.43 38.78 3.59
C ILE A 178 3.21 37.86 3.37
N PRO A 179 1.98 38.31 3.75
CA PRO A 179 0.80 37.43 3.75
C PRO A 179 0.17 37.26 2.37
N VAL A 180 0.25 38.27 1.50
CA VAL A 180 -0.36 38.29 0.16
C VAL A 180 0.58 38.97 -0.83
N ASP A 181 0.37 38.68 -2.12
CA ASP A 181 1.07 39.43 -3.17
C ASP A 181 0.64 40.90 -3.18
N GLY A 182 1.58 41.81 -3.45
CA GLY A 182 1.30 43.22 -3.45
C GLY A 182 2.40 44.07 -4.06
N VAL A 183 2.19 45.38 -4.07
CA VAL A 183 3.14 46.39 -4.54
C VAL A 183 3.57 47.24 -3.35
N ILE A 184 4.88 47.39 -3.17
CA ILE A 184 5.43 48.22 -2.09
C ILE A 184 5.02 49.67 -2.33
N GLN A 185 4.29 50.24 -1.39
CA GLN A 185 3.90 51.66 -1.41
C GLN A 185 4.93 52.51 -0.68
N GLU A 186 5.40 52.04 0.47
CA GLU A 186 6.29 52.77 1.33
C GLU A 186 7.25 51.79 2.08
N GLY A 187 8.45 52.26 2.38
CA GLY A 187 9.45 51.49 3.12
C GLY A 187 10.40 50.72 2.21
N TYR A 188 11.44 50.13 2.80
CA TYR A 188 12.41 49.23 2.15
C TYR A 188 12.94 48.20 3.14
N SER A 189 13.16 46.99 2.68
CA SER A 189 13.73 45.90 3.48
C SER A 189 14.27 44.80 2.55
N SER A 190 15.13 43.95 3.13
CA SER A 190 15.52 42.70 2.47
C SER A 190 14.45 41.63 2.70
N VAL A 191 14.12 40.91 1.65
CA VAL A 191 13.16 39.79 1.70
C VAL A 191 13.90 38.52 1.29
N ASP A 192 13.70 37.44 2.07
CA ASP A 192 14.21 36.08 1.79
C ASP A 192 13.28 35.32 0.83
#